data_a552449ea74a91fe200c6c701965a52e
#
_entry.id   a552449ea74a91fe200c6c701965a52e
#
_cell.length_a   1.000
_cell.length_b   1.000
_cell.length_c   1.000
_cell.angle_alpha   90.00
_cell.angle_beta   90.00
_cell.angle_gamma   90.00
#
_symmetry.space_group_name_H-M   'P 1'
#
loop_
_entity.id
_entity.type
_entity.pdbx_description
1 polymer ?
#
loop_
_entity_poly.entity_id
_entity_poly.type
_entity_poly.pdbx_seq_one_letter_code
_entity_poly.pdbx_strand_id
1 'polypeptide(L)'
;MTPAERLVVRFEAAWSAADLAQELADTCATDLHYEDPLTFKGPLHGPAALAEHAGRLRTAAPDARVEGTGPRLTDGRFVAAPVRLIGTHTGELETFPPTGRELVVHAVLYCELDDARTRLWRVRVFFDLYDAATQLGVLPKPGSLGQKALMMMRGFGLRIQP
;
A
#
# COMPACT_ATOMS: atom_id res chain seq x y z
N MET A 1 -18.17 15.75 6.67
CA MET A 1 -17.44 14.44 6.73
C MET A 1 -18.33 13.41 7.43
N THR A 2 -18.66 12.34 6.74
CA THR A 2 -19.50 11.25 7.27
C THR A 2 -18.73 10.43 8.33
N PRO A 3 -19.42 9.62 9.19
CA PRO A 3 -18.73 8.70 10.07
C PRO A 3 -17.78 7.72 9.36
N ALA A 4 -18.19 7.23 8.18
CA ALA A 4 -17.39 6.35 7.36
C ALA A 4 -16.09 7.02 6.86
N GLU A 5 -16.19 8.24 6.36
CA GLU A 5 -15.01 9.03 5.95
C GLU A 5 -14.05 9.29 7.11
N ARG A 6 -14.59 9.55 8.33
CA ARG A 6 -13.73 9.74 9.52
C ARG A 6 -12.92 8.49 9.87
N LEU A 7 -13.50 7.30 9.71
CA LEU A 7 -12.78 6.05 9.93
C LEU A 7 -11.63 5.88 8.92
N VAL A 8 -11.87 6.20 7.65
CA VAL A 8 -10.82 6.13 6.63
C VAL A 8 -9.73 7.16 6.88
N VAL A 9 -10.07 8.39 7.28
CA VAL A 9 -9.08 9.41 7.67
C VAL A 9 -8.24 8.95 8.87
N ARG A 10 -8.84 8.30 9.87
CA ARG A 10 -8.09 7.72 11.00
C ARG A 10 -7.17 6.59 10.52
N PHE A 11 -7.64 5.75 9.63
CA PHE A 11 -6.82 4.69 9.05
C PHE A 11 -5.62 5.26 8.27
N GLU A 12 -5.82 6.30 7.46
CA GLU A 12 -4.73 7.01 6.78
C GLU A 12 -3.71 7.59 7.77
N ALA A 13 -4.20 8.22 8.84
CA ALA A 13 -3.35 8.83 9.88
C ALA A 13 -2.58 7.78 10.70
N ALA A 14 -3.12 6.57 10.87
CA ALA A 14 -2.47 5.49 11.62
C ALA A 14 -1.09 5.13 11.06
N TRP A 15 -0.89 5.25 9.75
CA TRP A 15 0.38 4.94 9.08
C TRP A 15 1.56 5.80 9.54
N SER A 16 1.32 6.98 10.09
CA SER A 16 2.33 7.87 10.66
C SER A 16 2.22 8.06 12.18
N ALA A 17 1.28 7.36 12.83
CA ALA A 17 1.09 7.45 14.27
C ALA A 17 2.25 6.84 15.05
N ALA A 18 2.51 7.36 16.26
CA ALA A 18 3.53 6.80 17.15
C ALA A 18 3.21 5.36 17.55
N ASP A 19 1.96 5.07 17.88
CA ASP A 19 1.46 3.72 18.17
C ASP A 19 0.54 3.24 17.05
N LEU A 20 1.17 2.81 15.96
CA LEU A 20 0.48 2.26 14.78
C LEU A 20 -0.45 1.09 15.15
N ALA A 21 0.02 0.18 16.02
CA ALA A 21 -0.73 -1.02 16.37
C ALA A 21 -2.03 -0.68 17.11
N GLN A 22 -1.97 0.25 18.04
CA GLN A 22 -3.14 0.71 18.78
C GLN A 22 -4.14 1.44 17.86
N GLU A 23 -3.66 2.34 17.01
CA GLU A 23 -4.52 3.07 16.08
C GLU A 23 -5.25 2.12 15.09
N LEU A 24 -4.57 1.09 14.62
CA LEU A 24 -5.19 0.07 13.78
C LEU A 24 -6.19 -0.78 14.55
N ALA A 25 -5.89 -1.15 15.80
CA ALA A 25 -6.80 -1.90 16.65
C ALA A 25 -8.08 -1.10 16.97
N ASP A 26 -7.97 0.21 17.10
CA ASP A 26 -9.12 1.09 17.37
C ASP A 26 -9.96 1.38 16.13
N THR A 27 -9.36 1.34 14.97
CA THR A 27 -10.00 1.72 13.69
C THR A 27 -10.57 0.51 12.94
N CYS A 28 -9.93 -0.65 13.07
CA CYS A 28 -10.28 -1.86 12.33
C CYS A 28 -11.07 -2.85 13.20
N ALA A 29 -11.91 -3.65 12.55
CA ALA A 29 -12.59 -4.78 13.20
C ALA A 29 -11.58 -5.88 13.55
N THR A 30 -11.89 -6.68 14.59
CA THR A 30 -11.01 -7.78 15.03
C THR A 30 -10.82 -8.86 13.97
N ASP A 31 -11.80 -9.03 13.09
CA ASP A 31 -11.81 -9.93 11.94
C ASP A 31 -11.53 -9.18 10.61
N LEU A 32 -10.76 -8.09 10.66
CA LEU A 32 -10.35 -7.32 9.49
C LEU A 32 -9.81 -8.24 8.38
N HIS A 33 -10.18 -7.94 7.15
CA HIS A 33 -9.57 -8.45 5.92
C HIS A 33 -8.80 -7.32 5.23
N TYR A 34 -7.49 -7.46 5.11
CA TYR A 34 -6.64 -6.48 4.44
C TYR A 34 -5.86 -7.10 3.29
N GLU A 35 -5.81 -6.42 2.17
CA GLU A 35 -4.97 -6.80 1.03
C GLU A 35 -4.44 -5.58 0.29
N ASP A 36 -3.19 -5.67 -0.12
CA ASP A 36 -2.51 -4.73 -1.01
C ASP A 36 -1.60 -5.50 -2.00
N PRO A 37 -0.99 -4.84 -2.99
CA PRO A 37 -0.10 -5.50 -3.95
C PRO A 37 1.13 -6.19 -3.34
N LEU A 38 1.45 -5.99 -2.05
CA LEU A 38 2.55 -6.63 -1.34
C LEU A 38 2.12 -7.83 -0.48
N THR A 39 0.82 -8.08 -0.36
CA THR A 39 0.30 -9.26 0.37
C THR A 39 0.31 -10.51 -0.53
N PHE A 40 1.49 -10.93 -0.98
CA PHE A 40 1.67 -12.00 -1.98
C PHE A 40 1.17 -13.38 -1.52
N LYS A 41 1.05 -13.61 -0.21
CA LYS A 41 0.59 -14.88 0.37
C LYS A 41 -0.93 -14.91 0.60
N GLY A 42 -1.63 -13.86 0.20
CA GLY A 42 -3.07 -13.69 0.41
C GLY A 42 -3.41 -12.61 1.43
N PRO A 43 -4.71 -12.37 1.67
CA PRO A 43 -5.18 -11.36 2.61
C PRO A 43 -4.63 -11.56 4.02
N LEU A 44 -4.38 -10.44 4.72
CA LEU A 44 -4.07 -10.42 6.14
C LEU A 44 -5.36 -10.41 6.94
N HIS A 45 -5.38 -11.07 8.08
CA HIS A 45 -6.53 -11.14 8.95
C HIS A 45 -6.24 -10.53 10.32
N GLY A 46 -7.07 -9.57 10.71
CA GLY A 46 -7.00 -8.85 11.96
C GLY A 46 -6.01 -7.68 11.97
N PRO A 47 -6.22 -6.72 12.88
CA PRO A 47 -5.39 -5.51 12.96
C PRO A 47 -3.94 -5.79 13.37
N ALA A 48 -3.66 -6.87 14.13
CA ALA A 48 -2.31 -7.22 14.52
C ALA A 48 -1.45 -7.66 13.33
N ALA A 49 -1.99 -8.46 12.41
CA ALA A 49 -1.29 -8.86 11.19
C ALA A 49 -1.02 -7.66 10.27
N LEU A 50 -1.98 -6.73 10.19
CA LEU A 50 -1.78 -5.48 9.45
C LEU A 50 -0.71 -4.61 10.13
N ALA A 51 -0.70 -4.50 11.45
CA ALA A 51 0.31 -3.73 12.18
C ALA A 51 1.73 -4.28 11.95
N GLU A 52 1.90 -5.59 11.89
CA GLU A 52 3.18 -6.21 11.54
C GLU A 52 3.60 -5.88 10.10
N HIS A 53 2.69 -6.00 9.14
CA HIS A 53 2.92 -5.65 7.74
C HIS A 53 3.30 -4.17 7.56
N ALA A 54 2.51 -3.27 8.14
CA ALA A 54 2.77 -1.83 8.12
C ALA A 54 4.09 -1.47 8.85
N GLY A 55 4.42 -2.17 9.92
CA GLY A 55 5.68 -2.01 10.66
C GLY A 55 6.91 -2.32 9.80
N ARG A 56 6.85 -3.36 8.97
CA ARG A 56 7.92 -3.67 8.01
C ARG A 56 8.09 -2.55 6.98
N LEU A 57 6.99 -2.02 6.45
CA LEU A 57 7.04 -0.90 5.50
C LEU A 57 7.58 0.38 6.15
N ARG A 58 7.23 0.65 7.41
CA ARG A 58 7.77 1.78 8.18
C ARG A 58 9.26 1.61 8.53
N THR A 59 9.74 0.40 8.71
CA THR A 59 11.18 0.14 8.87
C THR A 59 11.92 0.53 7.58
N ALA A 60 11.37 0.21 6.42
CA ALA A 60 11.95 0.58 5.14
C ALA A 60 11.86 2.09 4.85
N ALA A 61 10.77 2.73 5.24
CA ALA A 61 10.54 4.17 5.06
C ALA A 61 9.97 4.77 6.37
N PRO A 62 10.84 5.19 7.32
CA PRO A 62 10.39 5.68 8.64
C PRO A 62 9.55 6.96 8.58
N ASP A 63 9.70 7.74 7.53
CA ASP A 63 8.94 8.96 7.24
C ASP A 63 7.65 8.71 6.44
N ALA A 64 7.29 7.44 6.23
CA ALA A 64 6.12 7.08 5.44
C ALA A 64 4.83 7.66 6.04
N ARG A 65 4.02 8.23 5.15
CA ARG A 65 2.71 8.78 5.47
C ARG A 65 1.73 8.59 4.32
N VAL A 66 0.46 8.57 4.65
CA VAL A 66 -0.64 8.49 3.69
C VAL A 66 -1.40 9.81 3.69
N GLU A 67 -1.59 10.38 2.53
CA GLU A 67 -2.29 11.65 2.33
C GLU A 67 -3.46 11.46 1.36
N GLY A 68 -4.65 11.97 1.73
CA GLY A 68 -5.79 12.04 0.80
C GLY A 68 -5.51 12.99 -0.36
N THR A 69 -5.83 12.58 -1.59
CA THR A 69 -5.58 13.37 -2.81
C THR A 69 -6.83 13.89 -3.48
N GLY A 70 -8.02 13.53 -2.97
CA GLY A 70 -9.28 13.97 -3.54
C GLY A 70 -10.48 13.63 -2.66
N PRO A 71 -11.70 13.86 -3.15
CA PRO A 71 -12.91 13.53 -2.41
C PRO A 71 -13.03 12.04 -2.20
N ARG A 72 -13.52 11.64 -1.03
CA ARG A 72 -13.88 10.27 -0.73
C ARG A 72 -15.29 10.00 -1.25
N LEU A 73 -15.47 8.88 -1.95
CA LEU A 73 -16.76 8.46 -2.45
C LEU A 73 -17.34 7.43 -1.47
N THR A 74 -18.54 7.71 -0.98
CA THR A 74 -19.21 6.84 0.00
C THR A 74 -20.52 6.32 -0.56
N ASP A 75 -20.78 5.03 -0.37
CA ASP A 75 -22.07 4.41 -0.63
C ASP A 75 -22.40 3.42 0.51
N GLY A 76 -23.29 3.86 1.40
CA GLY A 76 -23.69 3.07 2.56
C GLY A 76 -22.53 2.75 3.49
N ARG A 77 -22.00 1.53 3.44
CA ARG A 77 -20.86 1.06 4.24
C ARG A 77 -19.54 1.02 3.45
N PHE A 78 -19.55 1.44 2.20
CA PHE A 78 -18.36 1.43 1.34
C PHE A 78 -17.77 2.83 1.21
N VAL A 79 -16.44 2.91 1.20
CA VAL A 79 -15.69 4.15 0.96
C VAL A 79 -14.57 3.86 -0.02
N ALA A 80 -14.52 4.63 -1.10
CA ALA A 80 -13.35 4.69 -1.98
C ALA A 80 -12.62 6.00 -1.74
N ALA A 81 -11.35 5.95 -1.39
CA ALA A 81 -10.53 7.11 -1.05
C ALA A 81 -9.27 7.15 -1.92
N PRO A 82 -9.12 8.15 -2.80
CA PRO A 82 -7.88 8.38 -3.50
C PRO A 82 -6.84 8.94 -2.53
N VAL A 83 -5.67 8.31 -2.49
CA VAL A 83 -4.58 8.68 -1.59
C VAL A 83 -3.23 8.64 -2.31
N ARG A 84 -2.20 9.17 -1.67
CA ARG A 84 -0.80 8.89 -2.00
C ARG A 84 -0.05 8.46 -0.77
N LEU A 85 0.80 7.46 -0.94
CA LEU A 85 1.80 7.06 0.03
C LEU A 85 3.10 7.78 -0.33
N ILE A 86 3.69 8.45 0.63
CA ILE A 86 4.96 9.17 0.47
C ILE A 86 5.93 8.69 1.52
N GLY A 87 7.19 8.45 1.14
CA GLY A 87 8.23 8.07 2.07
C GLY A 87 9.59 8.01 1.39
N THR A 88 10.65 7.94 2.19
CA THR A 88 12.03 7.81 1.72
C THR A 88 12.58 6.45 2.12
N HIS A 89 13.05 5.67 1.15
CA HIS A 89 13.57 4.32 1.39
C HIS A 89 14.97 4.37 2.01
N THR A 90 15.02 4.51 3.32
CA THR A 90 16.26 4.62 4.11
C THR A 90 16.57 3.40 4.97
N GLY A 91 15.62 2.48 5.13
CA GLY A 91 15.79 1.21 5.82
C GLY A 91 15.70 0.01 4.88
N GLU A 92 16.00 -1.17 5.38
CA GLU A 92 15.88 -2.41 4.60
C GLU A 92 14.41 -2.75 4.36
N LEU A 93 14.09 -3.19 3.14
CA LEU A 93 12.83 -3.79 2.78
C LEU A 93 13.08 -5.26 2.39
N GLU A 94 12.85 -6.17 3.33
CA GLU A 94 13.15 -7.60 3.19
C GLU A 94 14.62 -7.84 2.77
N THR A 95 14.86 -8.19 1.50
CA THR A 95 16.20 -8.42 0.95
C THR A 95 16.76 -7.23 0.18
N PHE A 96 16.00 -6.12 0.07
CA PHE A 96 16.44 -4.94 -0.65
C PHE A 96 17.13 -3.96 0.27
N PRO A 97 18.40 -3.59 -0.01
CA PRO A 97 19.09 -2.57 0.74
C PRO A 97 18.47 -1.19 0.51
N PRO A 98 18.64 -0.25 1.45
CA PRO A 98 18.13 1.10 1.31
C PRO A 98 18.67 1.78 0.04
N THR A 99 17.76 2.43 -0.71
CA THR A 99 18.12 3.15 -1.94
C THR A 99 18.28 4.64 -1.73
N GLY A 100 17.82 5.18 -0.61
CA GLY A 100 17.78 6.63 -0.33
C GLY A 100 16.80 7.41 -1.21
N ARG A 101 15.97 6.72 -1.99
CA ARG A 101 15.04 7.35 -2.94
C ARG A 101 13.72 7.70 -2.27
N GLU A 102 13.17 8.85 -2.66
CA GLU A 102 11.80 9.21 -2.33
C GLU A 102 10.83 8.40 -3.20
N LEU A 103 9.75 7.97 -2.57
CA LEU A 103 8.69 7.21 -3.18
C LEU A 103 7.38 7.99 -3.06
N VAL A 104 6.68 8.18 -4.17
CA VAL A 104 5.33 8.75 -4.21
C VAL A 104 4.43 7.78 -4.98
N VAL A 105 3.62 7.04 -4.25
CA VAL A 105 2.72 6.03 -4.83
C VAL A 105 1.28 6.50 -4.74
N HIS A 106 0.65 6.69 -5.88
CA HIS A 106 -0.80 6.95 -5.95
C HIS A 106 -1.56 5.65 -5.77
N ALA A 107 -2.55 5.68 -4.90
CA ALA A 107 -3.34 4.51 -4.54
C ALA A 107 -4.82 4.84 -4.37
N VAL A 108 -5.64 3.81 -4.37
CA VAL A 108 -7.04 3.89 -3.95
C VAL A 108 -7.22 2.92 -2.78
N LEU A 109 -7.71 3.44 -1.65
CA LEU A 109 -8.23 2.62 -0.56
C LEU A 109 -9.69 2.31 -0.88
N TYR A 110 -10.04 1.04 -0.95
CA TYR A 110 -11.41 0.57 -1.00
C TYR A 110 -11.74 -0.09 0.33
N CYS A 111 -12.57 0.60 1.11
CA CYS A 111 -12.90 0.22 2.47
C CYS A 111 -14.35 -0.20 2.58
N GLU A 112 -14.58 -1.23 3.39
CA GLU A 112 -15.91 -1.70 3.78
C GLU A 112 -15.99 -1.67 5.31
N LEU A 113 -17.04 -1.05 5.85
CA LEU A 113 -17.29 -1.01 7.28
C LEU A 113 -18.00 -2.28 7.76
N ASP A 114 -17.84 -2.58 9.03
CA ASP A 114 -18.62 -3.61 9.72
C ASP A 114 -20.13 -3.28 9.69
N ASP A 115 -20.97 -4.23 10.05
CA ASP A 115 -22.44 -4.03 10.04
C ASP A 115 -22.90 -2.91 11.00
N ALA A 116 -22.18 -2.71 12.09
CA ALA A 116 -22.42 -1.62 13.04
C ALA A 116 -21.93 -0.25 12.50
N ARG A 117 -21.15 -0.22 11.43
CA ARG A 117 -20.53 0.97 10.82
C ARG A 117 -19.62 1.74 11.77
N THR A 118 -18.96 1.02 12.66
CA THR A 118 -18.07 1.58 13.68
C THR A 118 -16.59 1.32 13.44
N ARG A 119 -16.28 0.31 12.60
CA ARG A 119 -14.92 -0.13 12.29
C ARG A 119 -14.76 -0.53 10.83
N LEU A 120 -13.53 -0.50 10.34
CA LEU A 120 -13.20 -1.03 9.01
C LEU A 120 -13.12 -2.56 9.10
N TRP A 121 -13.94 -3.25 8.33
CA TRP A 121 -13.98 -4.70 8.26
C TRP A 121 -13.15 -5.25 7.11
N ARG A 122 -13.13 -4.53 5.96
CA ARG A 122 -12.29 -4.87 4.82
C ARG A 122 -11.59 -3.63 4.29
N VAL A 123 -10.31 -3.76 3.98
CA VAL A 123 -9.54 -2.73 3.29
C VAL A 123 -8.76 -3.38 2.16
N ARG A 124 -8.98 -2.88 0.95
CA ARG A 124 -8.21 -3.25 -0.24
C ARG A 124 -7.50 -2.03 -0.76
N VAL A 125 -6.20 -2.15 -0.98
CA VAL A 125 -5.37 -1.06 -1.50
C VAL A 125 -4.95 -1.39 -2.91
N PHE A 126 -5.21 -0.49 -3.83
CA PHE A 126 -4.84 -0.64 -5.23
C PHE A 126 -3.80 0.40 -5.59
N PHE A 127 -2.62 -0.04 -6.00
CA PHE A 127 -1.59 0.82 -6.55
C PHE A 127 -0.75 0.06 -7.59
N ASP A 128 -0.01 0.82 -8.42
CA ASP A 128 0.89 0.26 -9.41
C ASP A 128 2.21 -0.16 -8.75
N LEU A 129 2.35 -1.47 -8.50
CA LEU A 129 3.56 -2.04 -7.91
C LEU A 129 4.78 -1.90 -8.84
N TYR A 130 4.56 -1.94 -10.17
CA TYR A 130 5.64 -1.74 -11.14
C TYR A 130 6.20 -0.31 -11.07
N ASP A 131 5.33 0.68 -10.99
CA ASP A 131 5.73 2.08 -10.82
C ASP A 131 6.51 2.26 -9.51
N ALA A 132 6.00 1.74 -8.39
CA ALA A 132 6.67 1.78 -7.11
C ALA A 132 8.08 1.15 -7.16
N ALA A 133 8.21 -0.04 -7.75
CA ALA A 133 9.49 -0.74 -7.91
C ALA A 133 10.47 0.03 -8.82
N THR A 134 9.93 0.71 -9.85
CA THR A 134 10.72 1.57 -10.75
C THR A 134 11.24 2.80 -10.02
N GLN A 135 10.42 3.46 -9.20
CA GLN A 135 10.83 4.61 -8.40
C GLN A 135 11.95 4.21 -7.42
N LEU A 136 11.87 3.04 -6.82
CA LEU A 136 12.93 2.51 -5.95
C LEU A 136 14.20 2.08 -6.72
N GLY A 137 14.13 1.97 -8.04
CA GLY A 137 15.25 1.50 -8.87
C GLY A 137 15.44 -0.01 -8.85
N VAL A 138 14.47 -0.76 -8.35
CA VAL A 138 14.46 -2.24 -8.34
C VAL A 138 14.14 -2.79 -9.73
N LEU A 139 13.28 -2.09 -10.47
CA LEU A 139 12.93 -2.40 -11.85
C LEU A 139 13.33 -1.26 -12.80
N PRO A 140 13.68 -1.57 -14.05
CA PRO A 140 14.01 -0.55 -15.04
C PRO A 140 12.77 0.24 -15.46
N LYS A 141 12.96 1.52 -15.79
CA LYS A 141 11.88 2.38 -16.29
C LYS A 141 11.26 1.82 -17.57
N PRO A 142 9.93 1.93 -17.75
CA PRO A 142 9.26 1.57 -18.98
C PRO A 142 9.89 2.26 -20.21
N GLY A 143 10.09 1.50 -21.32
CA GLY A 143 10.71 1.99 -22.53
C GLY A 143 12.24 2.15 -22.50
N SER A 144 12.90 1.94 -21.36
CA SER A 144 14.35 2.04 -21.22
C SER A 144 15.09 0.85 -21.87
N LEU A 145 16.38 1.03 -22.11
CA LEU A 145 17.26 -0.07 -22.54
C LEU A 145 17.32 -1.20 -21.51
N GLY A 146 17.25 -0.85 -20.21
CA GLY A 146 17.19 -1.82 -19.11
C GLY A 146 15.95 -2.71 -19.20
N GLN A 147 14.78 -2.15 -19.51
CA GLN A 147 13.57 -2.95 -19.72
C GLN A 147 13.71 -3.89 -20.92
N LYS A 148 14.27 -3.40 -22.04
CA LYS A 148 14.52 -4.23 -23.23
C LYS A 148 15.46 -5.39 -22.89
N ALA A 149 16.53 -5.14 -22.14
CA ALA A 149 17.47 -6.16 -21.71
C ALA A 149 16.78 -7.21 -20.80
N LEU A 150 15.95 -6.77 -19.84
CA LEU A 150 15.19 -7.65 -18.95
C LEU A 150 14.22 -8.55 -19.74
N MET A 151 13.52 -7.98 -20.74
CA MET A 151 12.62 -8.73 -21.61
C MET A 151 13.36 -9.75 -22.46
N MET A 152 14.54 -9.40 -22.99
CA MET A 152 15.40 -10.33 -23.73
C MET A 152 15.86 -11.49 -22.87
N MET A 153 16.31 -11.24 -21.64
CA MET A 153 16.74 -12.29 -20.70
C MET A 153 15.61 -13.26 -20.35
N ARG A 154 14.35 -12.82 -20.37
CA ARG A 154 13.18 -13.66 -20.16
C ARG A 154 12.62 -14.32 -21.43
N GLY A 155 13.30 -14.20 -22.58
CA GLY A 155 12.89 -14.80 -23.84
C GLY A 155 11.78 -14.06 -24.59
N PHE A 156 11.33 -12.90 -24.10
CA PHE A 156 10.30 -12.08 -24.74
C PHE A 156 10.85 -11.21 -25.89
N GLY A 157 11.72 -11.64 -26.68
CA GLY A 157 12.29 -10.85 -27.77
C GLY A 157 13.16 -11.69 -28.73
N LEU A 158 13.45 -12.90 -28.36
CA LEU A 158 14.14 -13.87 -29.20
C LEU A 158 13.09 -14.67 -29.99
N ARG A 159 12.64 -14.17 -31.11
CA ARG A 159 12.11 -15.04 -32.16
C ARG A 159 13.32 -15.78 -32.74
N ILE A 160 13.56 -16.98 -32.28
CA ILE A 160 14.35 -17.95 -33.05
C ILE A 160 13.46 -18.29 -34.24
N GLN A 161 13.74 -17.70 -35.39
CA GLN A 161 13.17 -18.22 -36.64
C GLN A 161 13.86 -19.57 -36.94
N PRO A 162 13.09 -20.60 -37.27
CA PRO A 162 13.65 -21.89 -37.66
C PRO A 162 14.44 -21.80 -38.93
#